data_67629973f1766bce40f8a0e32134ad8d
#
_entry.id   67629973f1766bce40f8a0e32134ad8d
#
_cell.length_a   1.000
_cell.length_b   1.000
_cell.length_c   1.000
_cell.angle_alpha   90.00
_cell.angle_beta   90.00
_cell.angle_gamma   90.00
#
_symmetry.space_group_name_H-M   'P 1'
#
loop_
_entity.id
_entity.type
_entity.pdbx_description
1 polymer ?
#
loop_
_entity_poly.entity_id
_entity_poly.type
_entity_poly.pdbx_seq_one_letter_code
_entity_poly.pdbx_strand_id
1 'polypeptide(L)'
;MTPGSAKAKGARLQKWVRDVILGLFGELEPDDVRSTSMGASGEDVTLSPAARKKVPYQIECKNKARSQIHTYYEQAKTHGERQPLVVVKQDRREALAIVEAEHFFRLLKDLDDYKKRETS
;
A
#
# COMPACT_ATOMS: atom_id res chain seq x y z
N MET A 1 20.00 8.53 14.10
CA MET A 1 19.77 8.24 12.68
C MET A 1 20.02 9.48 11.87
N THR A 2 20.74 9.39 10.76
CA THR A 2 21.01 10.54 9.90
C THR A 2 19.78 10.84 9.05
N PRO A 3 19.59 12.13 8.63
CA PRO A 3 18.52 12.48 7.71
C PRO A 3 18.54 11.68 6.41
N GLY A 4 19.75 11.36 5.89
CA GLY A 4 19.89 10.53 4.70
C GLY A 4 19.31 9.12 4.87
N SER A 5 19.49 8.52 6.06
CA SER A 5 18.94 7.19 6.34
C SER A 5 17.41 7.21 6.36
N ALA A 6 16.79 8.25 6.91
CA ALA A 6 15.34 8.39 6.94
C ALA A 6 14.78 8.54 5.53
N LYS A 7 15.41 9.38 4.71
CA LYS A 7 15.02 9.57 3.32
C LYS A 7 15.17 8.28 2.52
N ALA A 8 16.26 7.54 2.74
CA ALA A 8 16.50 6.27 2.05
C ALA A 8 15.45 5.24 2.40
N LYS A 9 15.01 5.16 3.67
CA LYS A 9 13.95 4.25 4.10
C LYS A 9 12.64 4.57 3.39
N GLY A 10 12.28 5.87 3.33
CA GLY A 10 11.06 6.29 2.66
C GLY A 10 11.07 5.95 1.18
N ALA A 11 12.19 6.22 0.52
CA ALA A 11 12.36 5.93 -0.91
C ALA A 11 12.26 4.43 -1.20
N ARG A 12 12.85 3.60 -0.33
CA ARG A 12 12.77 2.15 -0.50
C ARG A 12 11.34 1.64 -0.34
N LEU A 13 10.58 2.18 0.60
CA LEU A 13 9.19 1.76 0.79
C LEU A 13 8.34 2.14 -0.42
N GLN A 14 8.50 3.36 -0.94
CA GLN A 14 7.78 3.80 -2.14
C GLN A 14 8.10 2.88 -3.33
N LYS A 15 9.39 2.54 -3.51
CA LYS A 15 9.81 1.65 -4.57
C LYS A 15 9.23 0.25 -4.40
N TRP A 16 9.19 -0.24 -3.17
CA TRP A 16 8.61 -1.55 -2.87
C TRP A 16 7.13 -1.59 -3.27
N VAL A 17 6.35 -0.56 -2.90
CA VAL A 17 4.95 -0.47 -3.28
C VAL A 17 4.79 -0.47 -4.81
N ARG A 18 5.61 0.33 -5.50
CA ARG A 18 5.63 0.37 -6.95
C ARG A 18 5.88 -1.02 -7.53
N ASP A 19 6.89 -1.72 -7.02
CA ASP A 19 7.27 -3.03 -7.54
C ASP A 19 6.18 -4.09 -7.29
N VAL A 20 5.51 -4.03 -6.15
CA VAL A 20 4.38 -4.93 -5.85
C VAL A 20 3.26 -4.72 -6.86
N ILE A 21 2.88 -3.47 -7.12
CA ILE A 21 1.81 -3.16 -8.07
C ILE A 21 2.17 -3.64 -9.46
N LEU A 22 3.37 -3.31 -9.93
CA LEU A 22 3.81 -3.73 -11.27
C LEU A 22 3.91 -5.25 -11.39
N GLY A 23 4.30 -5.93 -10.31
CA GLY A 23 4.39 -7.39 -10.31
C GLY A 23 3.03 -8.07 -10.38
N LEU A 24 2.01 -7.48 -9.75
CA LEU A 24 0.66 -8.05 -9.74
C LEU A 24 -0.13 -7.74 -11.00
N PHE A 25 0.04 -6.54 -11.55
CA PHE A 25 -0.72 -6.08 -12.72
C PHE A 25 0.20 -6.06 -13.94
N GLY A 26 0.37 -7.24 -14.53
CA GLY A 26 1.35 -7.44 -15.61
C GLY A 26 1.13 -6.61 -16.87
N GLU A 27 -0.10 -6.11 -17.09
CA GLU A 27 -0.37 -5.25 -18.23
C GLU A 27 0.08 -3.80 -18.04
N LEU A 28 0.47 -3.41 -16.80
CA LEU A 28 0.99 -2.07 -16.55
C LEU A 28 2.46 -1.98 -16.92
N GLU A 29 2.83 -0.86 -17.54
CA GLU A 29 4.21 -0.55 -17.88
C GLU A 29 4.89 0.17 -16.71
N PRO A 30 6.23 0.18 -16.64
CA PRO A 30 6.93 0.87 -15.55
C PRO A 30 6.53 2.34 -15.38
N ASP A 31 6.21 3.04 -16.48
CA ASP A 31 5.79 4.43 -16.42
C ASP A 31 4.38 4.61 -15.84
N ASP A 32 3.61 3.56 -15.75
CA ASP A 32 2.26 3.64 -15.16
C ASP A 32 2.28 3.81 -13.65
N VAL A 33 3.38 3.38 -13.01
CA VAL A 33 3.52 3.45 -11.55
C VAL A 33 4.91 4.00 -11.22
N ARG A 34 4.96 5.18 -10.62
CA ARG A 34 6.24 5.85 -10.33
C ARG A 34 6.33 6.21 -8.85
N SER A 35 7.49 5.95 -8.25
CA SER A 35 7.78 6.52 -6.94
C SER A 35 8.25 7.96 -7.14
N THR A 36 7.72 8.87 -6.31
CA THR A 36 8.07 10.28 -6.44
C THR A 36 9.30 10.62 -5.62
N SER A 37 9.96 11.73 -5.99
CA SER A 37 11.11 12.22 -5.23
C SER A 37 10.67 12.71 -3.87
N MET A 38 11.53 12.53 -2.87
CA MET A 38 11.29 13.05 -1.54
C MET A 38 11.14 14.57 -1.61
N GLY A 39 10.09 15.08 -0.98
CA GLY A 39 9.82 16.52 -0.99
C GLY A 39 8.93 16.99 -2.12
N ALA A 40 8.61 16.14 -3.09
CA ALA A 40 7.66 16.50 -4.13
C ALA A 40 6.26 16.59 -3.52
N SER A 41 5.43 17.49 -4.02
CA SER A 41 4.04 17.58 -3.61
C SER A 41 3.22 16.49 -4.28
N GLY A 42 2.16 16.02 -3.59
CA GLY A 42 1.25 15.01 -4.13
C GLY A 42 1.49 13.63 -3.57
N GLU A 43 1.05 12.62 -4.30
CA GLU A 43 1.12 11.22 -3.87
C GLU A 43 2.56 10.72 -3.85
N ASP A 44 2.87 9.85 -2.89
CA ASP A 44 4.20 9.24 -2.79
C ASP A 44 4.46 8.23 -3.92
N VAL A 45 3.40 7.60 -4.41
CA VAL A 45 3.44 6.72 -5.57
C VAL A 45 2.42 7.27 -6.57
N THR A 46 2.90 7.68 -7.74
CA THR A 46 2.07 8.28 -8.77
C THR A 46 1.56 7.21 -9.73
N LEU A 47 0.26 7.23 -9.98
CA LEU A 47 -0.40 6.25 -10.83
C LEU A 47 -0.93 6.92 -12.09
N SER A 48 -0.69 6.28 -13.25
CA SER A 48 -1.28 6.71 -14.52
C SER A 48 -2.81 6.44 -14.51
N PRO A 49 -3.55 7.00 -15.47
CA PRO A 49 -4.97 6.66 -15.60
C PRO A 49 -5.21 5.16 -15.71
N ALA A 50 -4.37 4.42 -16.43
CA ALA A 50 -4.50 2.97 -16.55
C ALA A 50 -4.29 2.28 -15.20
N ALA A 51 -3.26 2.71 -14.44
CA ALA A 51 -2.99 2.15 -13.12
C ALA A 51 -4.10 2.49 -12.13
N ARG A 52 -4.68 3.68 -12.20
CA ARG A 52 -5.76 4.10 -11.29
C ARG A 52 -7.04 3.28 -11.46
N LYS A 53 -7.25 2.70 -12.62
CA LYS A 53 -8.38 1.80 -12.82
C LYS A 53 -8.24 0.52 -12.02
N LYS A 54 -7.02 0.10 -11.75
CA LYS A 54 -6.71 -1.12 -11.01
C LYS A 54 -6.46 -0.85 -9.53
N VAL A 55 -5.84 0.28 -9.22
CA VAL A 55 -5.53 0.70 -7.85
C VAL A 55 -6.09 2.12 -7.66
N PRO A 56 -7.39 2.24 -7.34
CA PRO A 56 -8.05 3.55 -7.25
C PRO A 56 -7.80 4.22 -5.89
N TYR A 57 -6.54 4.41 -5.53
CA TYR A 57 -6.15 4.96 -4.23
C TYR A 57 -5.07 6.02 -4.37
N GLN A 58 -5.10 6.97 -3.47
CA GLN A 58 -4.03 7.94 -3.28
C GLN A 58 -3.10 7.35 -2.23
N ILE A 59 -1.82 7.17 -2.56
CA ILE A 59 -0.90 6.38 -1.75
C ILE A 59 0.07 7.27 -1.00
N GLU A 60 0.11 7.11 0.31
CA GLU A 60 1.08 7.74 1.21
C GLU A 60 1.94 6.64 1.82
N CYS A 61 3.26 6.83 1.82
CA CYS A 61 4.19 5.87 2.39
C CYS A 61 4.92 6.47 3.58
N LYS A 62 4.87 5.79 4.71
CA LYS A 62 5.58 6.18 5.93
C LYS A 62 6.36 4.99 6.45
N ASN A 63 7.67 5.14 6.60
CA ASN A 63 8.53 4.11 7.15
C ASN A 63 9.15 4.64 8.44
N LYS A 64 8.68 4.13 9.56
CA LYS A 64 9.10 4.57 10.89
C LYS A 64 9.78 3.44 11.65
N ALA A 65 10.74 3.81 12.49
CA ALA A 65 11.42 2.83 13.35
C ALA A 65 10.46 2.13 14.29
N ARG A 66 9.41 2.83 14.75
CA ARG A 66 8.38 2.26 15.63
C ARG A 66 7.01 2.76 15.22
N SER A 67 6.02 1.89 15.38
CA SER A 67 4.64 2.23 15.05
C SER A 67 3.69 1.49 15.99
N GLN A 68 2.79 2.22 16.64
CA GLN A 68 1.74 1.66 17.48
C GLN A 68 0.84 0.72 16.67
N ILE A 69 0.61 1.05 15.41
CA ILE A 69 -0.21 0.25 14.51
C ILE A 69 0.37 -1.15 14.34
N HIS A 70 1.69 -1.27 14.24
CA HIS A 70 2.34 -2.58 14.12
C HIS A 70 2.21 -3.38 15.41
N THR A 71 2.19 -2.72 16.57
CA THR A 71 1.94 -3.40 17.84
C THR A 71 0.54 -4.03 17.84
N TYR A 72 -0.46 -3.29 17.41
CA TYR A 72 -1.82 -3.81 17.29
C TYR A 72 -1.90 -4.97 16.30
N TYR A 73 -1.20 -4.84 15.18
CA TYR A 73 -1.19 -5.89 14.16
C TYR A 73 -0.57 -7.19 14.72
N GLU A 74 0.54 -7.08 15.44
CA GLU A 74 1.18 -8.25 16.07
C GLU A 74 0.25 -8.91 17.08
N GLN A 75 -0.53 -8.13 17.83
CA GLN A 75 -1.53 -8.68 18.74
C GLN A 75 -2.60 -9.45 17.98
N ALA A 76 -3.07 -8.92 16.86
CA ALA A 76 -4.08 -9.59 16.05
C ALA A 76 -3.57 -10.94 15.53
N LYS A 77 -2.28 -11.04 15.20
CA LYS A 77 -1.67 -12.29 14.73
C LYS A 77 -1.74 -13.39 15.78
N THR A 78 -1.79 -13.05 17.06
CA THR A 78 -1.82 -14.05 18.13
C THR A 78 -3.17 -14.73 18.28
N HIS A 79 -4.22 -14.22 17.62
CA HIS A 79 -5.57 -14.75 17.77
C HIS A 79 -5.86 -15.98 16.90
N GLY A 80 -4.94 -16.37 16.04
CA GLY A 80 -5.13 -17.56 15.21
C GLY A 80 -4.29 -17.50 13.95
N GLU A 81 -4.64 -18.35 12.98
CA GLU A 81 -3.87 -18.51 11.74
C GLU A 81 -4.47 -17.77 10.55
N ARG A 82 -5.58 -17.06 10.75
CA ARG A 82 -6.21 -16.29 9.68
C ARG A 82 -5.48 -14.98 9.47
N GLN A 83 -5.74 -14.36 8.31
CA GLN A 83 -5.16 -13.07 7.98
C GLN A 83 -5.57 -12.03 9.02
N PRO A 84 -4.62 -11.36 9.68
CA PRO A 84 -4.97 -10.35 10.67
C PRO A 84 -5.67 -9.13 10.07
N LEU A 85 -6.61 -8.60 10.80
CA LEU A 85 -7.30 -7.35 10.47
C LEU A 85 -7.44 -6.56 11.76
N VAL A 86 -6.95 -5.31 11.75
CA VAL A 86 -7.09 -4.42 12.89
C VAL A 86 -8.00 -3.27 12.49
N VAL A 87 -8.97 -2.96 13.33
CA VAL A 87 -9.80 -1.77 13.15
C VAL A 87 -9.44 -0.80 14.25
N VAL A 88 -9.03 0.42 13.86
CA VAL A 88 -8.59 1.46 14.81
C VAL A 88 -9.46 2.69 14.62
N LYS A 89 -9.90 3.26 15.72
CA LYS A 89 -10.68 4.49 15.70
C LYS A 89 -10.17 5.45 16.76
N GLN A 90 -9.90 6.68 16.36
CA GLN A 90 -9.66 7.79 17.28
C GLN A 90 -10.97 8.52 17.49
N ASP A 91 -11.17 9.08 18.69
CA ASP A 91 -12.38 9.85 18.97
C ASP A 91 -12.62 10.93 17.91
N ARG A 92 -13.84 11.02 17.43
CA ARG A 92 -14.28 12.01 16.44
C ARG A 92 -13.66 11.82 15.05
N ARG A 93 -13.04 10.66 14.79
CA ARG A 93 -12.48 10.31 13.49
C ARG A 93 -13.14 9.04 12.97
N GLU A 94 -13.03 8.82 11.68
CA GLU A 94 -13.53 7.59 11.08
C GLU A 94 -12.71 6.39 11.55
N ALA A 95 -13.33 5.23 11.57
CA ALA A 95 -12.62 3.98 11.83
C ALA A 95 -11.80 3.59 10.61
N LEU A 96 -10.59 3.11 10.85
CA LEU A 96 -9.67 2.69 9.78
C LEU A 96 -9.41 1.19 9.91
N ALA A 97 -9.33 0.51 8.77
CA ALA A 97 -8.98 -0.90 8.72
C ALA A 97 -7.51 -1.03 8.34
N ILE A 98 -6.78 -1.87 9.06
CA ILE A 98 -5.36 -2.09 8.84
C ILE A 98 -5.15 -3.56 8.51
N VAL A 99 -4.59 -3.81 7.35
CA VAL A 99 -4.21 -5.14 6.89
C VAL A 99 -2.80 -5.05 6.31
N GLU A 100 -2.16 -6.20 6.15
CA GLU A 100 -0.86 -6.23 5.49
C GLU A 100 -1.00 -5.68 4.07
N ALA A 101 -0.06 -4.81 3.67
CA ALA A 101 -0.16 -4.12 2.38
C ALA A 101 -0.19 -5.09 1.20
N GLU A 102 0.67 -6.11 1.21
CA GLU A 102 0.69 -7.08 0.11
C GLU A 102 -0.64 -7.83 0.00
N HIS A 103 -1.22 -8.21 1.13
CA HIS A 103 -2.53 -8.87 1.15
C HIS A 103 -3.59 -7.96 0.51
N PHE A 104 -3.58 -6.66 0.86
CA PHE A 104 -4.52 -5.70 0.29
C PHE A 104 -4.38 -5.60 -1.23
N PHE A 105 -3.15 -5.50 -1.73
CA PHE A 105 -2.92 -5.41 -3.17
C PHE A 105 -3.35 -6.69 -3.89
N ARG A 106 -3.17 -7.85 -3.26
CA ARG A 106 -3.66 -9.12 -3.85
C ARG A 106 -5.18 -9.15 -3.94
N LEU A 107 -5.87 -8.59 -2.95
CA LEU A 107 -7.33 -8.47 -3.03
C LEU A 107 -7.75 -7.59 -4.21
N LEU A 108 -7.02 -6.50 -4.47
CA LEU A 108 -7.29 -5.67 -5.63
C LEU A 108 -7.06 -6.43 -6.93
N LYS A 109 -6.02 -7.26 -6.97
CA LYS A 109 -5.75 -8.10 -8.14
C LYS A 109 -6.87 -9.11 -8.36
N ASP A 110 -7.34 -9.75 -7.29
CA ASP A 110 -8.45 -10.71 -7.37
C ASP A 110 -9.71 -10.04 -7.89
N LEU A 111 -9.99 -8.82 -7.43
CA LEU A 111 -11.12 -8.05 -7.91
C LEU A 111 -10.99 -7.72 -9.39
N ASP A 112 -9.80 -7.33 -9.83
CA ASP A 112 -9.53 -7.02 -11.22
C ASP A 112 -9.75 -8.26 -12.10
N ASP A 113 -9.27 -9.41 -11.66
CA ASP A 113 -9.45 -10.67 -12.39
C ASP A 113 -10.94 -11.05 -12.47
N TYR A 114 -11.67 -10.86 -11.38
CA TYR A 114 -13.11 -11.11 -11.38
C TYR A 114 -13.83 -10.22 -12.38
N LYS A 115 -13.50 -8.94 -12.42
CA LYS A 115 -14.11 -7.99 -13.35
C LYS A 115 -13.83 -8.38 -14.80
N LYS A 116 -12.63 -8.85 -15.09
CA LYS A 116 -12.26 -9.29 -16.44
C LYS A 116 -13.08 -10.50 -16.87
N ARG A 117 -13.33 -11.45 -15.95
CA ARG A 117 -14.14 -12.62 -16.25
C ARG A 117 -15.59 -12.22 -16.53
N GLU A 118 -16.10 -11.22 -15.79
CA GLU A 118 -17.48 -10.74 -15.98
C GLU A 118 -17.68 -10.05 -17.33
N THR A 119 -16.61 -9.46 -17.90
CA THR A 119 -16.71 -8.70 -19.14
C THR A 119 -16.32 -9.50 -20.39
N SER A 120 -15.82 -10.72 -20.22
CA SER A 120 -15.39 -11.56 -21.36
C SER A 120 -16.49 -12.50 -21.85
#